data_6e935862e5f616c24fc32198da2c3c05
#
_entry.id   6e935862e5f616c24fc32198da2c3c05
#
_cell.length_a   1.000
_cell.length_b   1.000
_cell.length_c   1.000
_cell.angle_alpha   90.00
_cell.angle_beta   90.00
_cell.angle_gamma   90.00
#
_symmetry.space_group_name_H-M   'P 1'
#
loop_
_entity.id
_entity.type
_entity.pdbx_description
1 polymer ?
#
loop_
_entity_poly.entity_id
_entity_poly.type
_entity_poly.pdbx_seq_one_letter_code
_entity_poly.pdbx_strand_id
1 'polypeptide(L)'
;MKEMVSVVMIGSIPKPRTYKRITFFKRFSKMNLLCWDRVNETQLNVDENVDYPVNVIKLKAANDPLKRAVPYAKFTKKALKLLEEIKPDLIQVEGLDILKIADKYKRKSKKKVVVVYEVPDLRRLITEKQTNPVKKIAQKYVIGQEKKLCNRTDLIIMTSEMFYETHYKGMVDRSKFIYVPNVPEYRAFENFKKYSGDDFVIGWIGGVRYKKQMKMMLNAVDTMDCKALVAGYEKEPIEISPLCESNPRVERIGKYNYDTSAAELYGKCSVIYAVYDATKINEQIALPNKLYEAVYCELPIIVAKNTYLSKVVEEWDVGLAVDCNNQDEITEALERLRSDKALYQHFVEQCRIHKADIDMEKYNKQLEAEIKKCFEK
;
A
#
# COMPACT_ATOMS: atom_id res chain seq x y z
N MET A 1 -7.01 22.37 27.84
CA MET A 1 -6.93 22.57 26.38
C MET A 1 -8.11 21.81 25.77
N LYS A 2 -8.77 22.36 24.75
CA LYS A 2 -9.85 21.66 24.05
C LYS A 2 -9.25 20.46 23.31
N GLU A 3 -9.81 19.28 23.50
CA GLU A 3 -9.36 18.07 22.83
C GLU A 3 -9.49 18.22 21.30
N MET A 4 -8.43 17.92 20.55
CA MET A 4 -8.43 18.00 19.09
C MET A 4 -9.36 16.95 18.51
N VAL A 5 -10.17 17.33 17.54
CA VAL A 5 -11.06 16.40 16.81
C VAL A 5 -10.48 16.12 15.43
N SER A 6 -10.28 14.84 15.12
CA SER A 6 -9.81 14.40 13.80
C SER A 6 -10.83 13.54 13.07
N VAL A 7 -10.78 13.58 11.74
CA VAL A 7 -11.55 12.72 10.85
C VAL A 7 -10.62 12.04 9.86
N VAL A 8 -10.67 10.71 9.80
CA VAL A 8 -10.13 9.93 8.69
C VAL A 8 -11.25 9.70 7.68
N MET A 9 -11.12 10.28 6.48
CA MET A 9 -12.15 10.21 5.45
C MET A 9 -11.65 9.50 4.20
N ILE A 10 -12.36 8.45 3.77
CA ILE A 10 -11.99 7.59 2.65
C ILE A 10 -13.15 7.32 1.68
N GLY A 11 -12.82 7.11 0.41
CA GLY A 11 -13.77 6.84 -0.66
C GLY A 11 -14.10 5.35 -0.88
N SER A 12 -13.82 4.51 0.11
CA SER A 12 -14.10 3.07 0.13
C SER A 12 -14.34 2.62 1.56
N ILE A 13 -14.52 1.31 1.77
CA ILE A 13 -14.42 0.72 3.11
C ILE A 13 -12.96 0.76 3.61
N PRO A 14 -12.73 0.75 4.94
CA PRO A 14 -11.40 0.75 5.52
C PRO A 14 -10.54 -0.42 5.05
N LYS A 15 -9.26 -0.16 4.90
CA LYS A 15 -8.22 -1.13 4.56
C LYS A 15 -7.19 -1.16 5.69
N PRO A 16 -6.28 -2.15 5.76
CA PRO A 16 -5.25 -2.20 6.81
C PRO A 16 -4.51 -0.86 7.01
N ARG A 17 -4.14 -0.17 5.93
CA ARG A 17 -3.52 1.17 6.02
C ARG A 17 -4.43 2.21 6.71
N THR A 18 -5.73 2.17 6.45
CA THR A 18 -6.68 3.07 7.09
C THR A 18 -6.69 2.87 8.61
N TYR A 19 -6.67 1.63 9.07
CA TYR A 19 -6.61 1.31 10.50
C TYR A 19 -5.32 1.81 11.16
N LYS A 20 -4.17 1.72 10.49
CA LYS A 20 -2.91 2.31 10.98
C LYS A 20 -3.04 3.82 11.21
N ARG A 21 -3.68 4.55 10.29
CA ARG A 21 -3.93 5.99 10.44
C ARG A 21 -4.92 6.29 11.56
N ILE A 22 -5.95 5.48 11.72
CA ILE A 22 -6.90 5.58 12.83
C ILE A 22 -6.17 5.41 14.16
N THR A 23 -5.41 4.33 14.33
CA THR A 23 -4.59 4.06 15.51
C THR A 23 -3.61 5.21 15.80
N PHE A 24 -2.97 5.75 14.78
CA PHE A 24 -2.07 6.90 14.92
C PHE A 24 -2.82 8.14 15.45
N PHE A 25 -3.94 8.54 14.84
CA PHE A 25 -4.67 9.74 15.25
C PHE A 25 -5.34 9.62 16.61
N LYS A 26 -5.75 8.42 17.02
CA LYS A 26 -6.29 8.16 18.36
C LYS A 26 -5.33 8.50 19.50
N ARG A 27 -4.03 8.54 19.26
CA ARG A 27 -3.02 8.84 20.29
C ARG A 27 -3.13 10.26 20.84
N PHE A 28 -3.65 11.20 20.06
CA PHE A 28 -3.65 12.62 20.40
C PHE A 28 -4.93 13.39 20.01
N SER A 29 -5.97 12.70 19.54
CA SER A 29 -7.21 13.33 19.12
C SER A 29 -8.43 12.44 19.32
N LYS A 30 -9.60 13.07 19.47
CA LYS A 30 -10.88 12.39 19.35
C LYS A 30 -11.15 12.07 17.88
N MET A 31 -10.86 10.83 17.50
CA MET A 31 -10.87 10.37 16.12
C MET A 31 -12.29 9.97 15.67
N ASN A 32 -12.65 10.25 14.43
CA ASN A 32 -13.85 9.82 13.74
C ASN A 32 -13.49 9.19 12.40
N LEU A 33 -14.16 8.11 12.02
CA LEU A 33 -14.06 7.54 10.69
C LEU A 33 -15.27 7.96 9.85
N LEU A 34 -15.03 8.43 8.61
CA LEU A 34 -16.04 8.68 7.60
C LEU A 34 -15.69 7.94 6.33
N CYS A 35 -16.52 6.99 5.92
CA CYS A 35 -16.25 6.18 4.75
C CYS A 35 -17.44 6.06 3.79
N TRP A 36 -17.12 5.79 2.52
CA TRP A 36 -18.09 5.56 1.48
C TRP A 36 -18.15 4.08 1.12
N ASP A 37 -19.24 3.40 1.52
CA ASP A 37 -19.55 2.07 1.02
C ASP A 37 -20.23 2.17 -0.36
N ARG A 38 -19.46 1.86 -1.42
CA ARG A 38 -19.91 1.93 -2.81
C ARG A 38 -20.52 0.62 -3.31
N VAL A 39 -20.21 -0.48 -2.67
CA VAL A 39 -20.60 -1.82 -3.15
C VAL A 39 -21.85 -2.30 -2.44
N ASN A 40 -22.23 -1.63 -1.33
CA ASN A 40 -23.31 -2.07 -0.48
C ASN A 40 -23.07 -3.49 0.09
N GLU A 41 -21.82 -3.83 0.29
CA GLU A 41 -21.43 -5.06 0.98
C GLU A 41 -21.88 -4.93 2.43
N THR A 42 -22.86 -5.72 2.81
CA THR A 42 -23.46 -5.73 4.14
C THR A 42 -22.53 -6.22 5.25
N GLN A 43 -21.33 -6.63 4.90
CA GLN A 43 -20.26 -7.05 5.80
C GLN A 43 -19.11 -6.02 5.81
N LEU A 44 -19.41 -4.78 6.17
CA LEU A 44 -18.43 -4.05 6.92
C LEU A 44 -18.31 -4.79 8.27
N ASN A 45 -17.34 -5.66 8.42
CA ASN A 45 -16.78 -5.93 9.73
C ASN A 45 -16.04 -4.67 10.18
N VAL A 46 -16.78 -3.60 10.34
CA VAL A 46 -16.42 -2.57 11.31
C VAL A 46 -16.61 -3.30 12.61
N ASP A 47 -15.51 -3.61 13.25
CA ASP A 47 -15.51 -4.23 14.56
C ASP A 47 -16.51 -3.44 15.42
N GLU A 48 -17.60 -4.06 15.85
CA GLU A 48 -18.65 -3.39 16.65
C GLU A 48 -18.09 -2.88 17.99
N ASN A 49 -16.89 -3.33 18.35
CA ASN A 49 -16.15 -2.93 19.55
C ASN A 49 -15.15 -1.78 19.34
N VAL A 50 -15.25 -1.00 18.25
CA VAL A 50 -14.37 0.16 18.10
C VAL A 50 -14.80 1.30 19.05
N ASP A 51 -13.82 1.91 19.68
CA ASP A 51 -13.96 3.00 20.65
C ASP A 51 -13.99 4.41 20.01
N TYR A 52 -14.37 4.49 18.73
CA TYR A 52 -14.48 5.75 17.98
C TYR A 52 -15.73 5.76 17.07
N PRO A 53 -16.32 6.94 16.80
CA PRO A 53 -17.46 7.06 15.91
C PRO A 53 -17.15 6.65 14.47
N VAL A 54 -17.98 5.80 13.90
CA VAL A 54 -17.90 5.33 12.51
C VAL A 54 -19.11 5.80 11.72
N ASN A 55 -18.88 6.62 10.70
CA ASN A 55 -19.89 7.16 9.82
C ASN A 55 -19.79 6.51 8.44
N VAL A 56 -20.63 5.52 8.15
CA VAL A 56 -20.68 4.84 6.86
C VAL A 56 -21.78 5.44 5.99
N ILE A 57 -21.39 6.00 4.85
CA ILE A 57 -22.36 6.48 3.85
C ILE A 57 -22.52 5.38 2.78
N LYS A 58 -23.61 4.63 2.87
CA LYS A 58 -23.96 3.57 1.91
C LYS A 58 -24.61 4.18 0.68
N LEU A 59 -23.92 4.20 -0.45
CA LEU A 59 -24.40 4.68 -1.75
C LEU A 59 -23.72 3.89 -2.85
N LYS A 60 -24.46 2.98 -3.50
CA LYS A 60 -23.95 2.18 -4.62
C LYS A 60 -23.40 3.07 -5.73
N ALA A 61 -22.19 2.79 -6.19
CA ALA A 61 -21.53 3.54 -7.24
C ALA A 61 -20.63 2.65 -8.10
N ALA A 62 -20.74 2.80 -9.41
CA ALA A 62 -19.88 2.11 -10.36
C ALA A 62 -18.44 2.62 -10.30
N ASN A 63 -17.51 1.82 -10.81
CA ASN A 63 -16.12 2.26 -10.99
C ASN A 63 -15.98 3.27 -12.15
N ASP A 64 -16.90 3.23 -13.12
CA ASP A 64 -16.95 4.18 -14.22
C ASP A 64 -17.20 5.61 -13.72
N PRO A 65 -16.36 6.61 -14.08
CA PRO A 65 -16.48 7.98 -13.60
C PRO A 65 -17.79 8.67 -13.94
N LEU A 66 -18.35 8.42 -15.13
CA LEU A 66 -19.60 9.06 -15.57
C LEU A 66 -20.78 8.53 -14.77
N LYS A 67 -20.87 7.19 -14.63
CA LYS A 67 -21.92 6.53 -13.82
C LYS A 67 -21.79 6.86 -12.33
N ARG A 68 -20.59 7.21 -11.87
CA ARG A 68 -20.30 7.59 -10.47
C ARG A 68 -20.63 9.03 -10.14
N ALA A 69 -20.84 9.92 -11.13
CA ALA A 69 -20.99 11.35 -10.90
C ALA A 69 -22.15 11.70 -9.93
N VAL A 70 -23.32 11.13 -10.13
CA VAL A 70 -24.50 11.37 -9.28
C VAL A 70 -24.33 10.79 -7.87
N PRO A 71 -23.95 9.52 -7.69
CA PRO A 71 -23.60 8.99 -6.34
C PRO A 71 -22.55 9.82 -5.63
N TYR A 72 -21.51 10.26 -6.33
CA TYR A 72 -20.45 11.11 -5.76
C TYR A 72 -20.98 12.47 -5.27
N ALA A 73 -21.85 13.11 -6.03
CA ALA A 73 -22.49 14.36 -5.62
C ALA A 73 -23.34 14.16 -4.33
N LYS A 74 -24.11 13.07 -4.26
CA LYS A 74 -24.89 12.71 -3.07
C LYS A 74 -23.99 12.39 -1.87
N PHE A 75 -22.91 11.63 -2.08
CA PHE A 75 -21.90 11.36 -1.05
C PHE A 75 -21.29 12.66 -0.54
N THR A 76 -20.85 13.54 -1.46
CA THR A 76 -20.26 14.84 -1.12
C THR A 76 -21.18 15.67 -0.22
N LYS A 77 -22.49 15.73 -0.54
CA LYS A 77 -23.47 16.48 0.26
C LYS A 77 -23.59 15.92 1.68
N LYS A 78 -23.70 14.58 1.81
CA LYS A 78 -23.79 13.91 3.11
C LYS A 78 -22.50 14.06 3.92
N ALA A 79 -21.33 13.88 3.28
CA ALA A 79 -20.04 14.01 3.93
C ALA A 79 -19.80 15.44 4.46
N LEU A 80 -20.14 16.46 3.67
CA LEU A 80 -20.05 17.86 4.14
C LEU A 80 -20.96 18.14 5.33
N LYS A 81 -22.18 17.60 5.34
CA LYS A 81 -23.08 17.74 6.49
C LYS A 81 -22.50 17.12 7.75
N LEU A 82 -21.98 15.89 7.65
CA LEU A 82 -21.32 15.23 8.78
C LEU A 82 -20.07 15.99 9.26
N LEU A 83 -19.27 16.56 8.37
CA LEU A 83 -18.12 17.39 8.75
C LEU A 83 -18.56 18.68 9.46
N GLU A 84 -19.69 19.29 9.07
CA GLU A 84 -20.29 20.45 9.77
C GLU A 84 -20.79 20.10 11.17
N GLU A 85 -21.27 18.87 11.38
CA GLU A 85 -21.70 18.35 12.70
C GLU A 85 -20.49 18.00 13.59
N ILE A 86 -19.49 17.28 13.04
CA ILE A 86 -18.28 16.85 13.77
C ILE A 86 -17.37 18.03 14.09
N LYS A 87 -17.27 19.02 13.19
CA LYS A 87 -16.38 20.19 13.30
C LYS A 87 -14.92 19.80 13.56
N PRO A 88 -14.29 18.98 12.68
CA PRO A 88 -12.93 18.52 12.88
C PRO A 88 -11.91 19.67 12.85
N ASP A 89 -10.83 19.52 13.60
CA ASP A 89 -9.64 20.35 13.55
C ASP A 89 -8.64 19.82 12.51
N LEU A 90 -8.67 18.49 12.28
CA LEU A 90 -7.84 17.78 11.32
C LEU A 90 -8.66 16.81 10.46
N ILE A 91 -8.41 16.79 9.15
CA ILE A 91 -9.02 15.84 8.23
C ILE A 91 -7.90 15.14 7.44
N GLN A 92 -7.73 13.83 7.67
CA GLN A 92 -6.87 12.99 6.82
C GLN A 92 -7.72 12.33 5.73
N VAL A 93 -7.23 12.35 4.50
CA VAL A 93 -7.94 11.81 3.34
C VAL A 93 -7.05 10.94 2.46
N GLU A 94 -7.65 9.91 1.86
CA GLU A 94 -7.05 9.11 0.79
C GLU A 94 -7.84 9.30 -0.51
N GLY A 95 -7.13 9.64 -1.58
CA GLY A 95 -7.70 9.80 -2.92
C GLY A 95 -8.20 11.22 -3.23
N LEU A 96 -7.97 11.63 -4.49
CA LEU A 96 -8.21 12.99 -4.98
C LEU A 96 -9.68 13.42 -4.89
N ASP A 97 -10.62 12.48 -5.08
CA ASP A 97 -12.05 12.79 -5.00
C ASP A 97 -12.46 13.14 -3.57
N ILE A 98 -11.83 12.48 -2.59
CA ILE A 98 -12.06 12.77 -1.17
C ILE A 98 -11.35 14.05 -0.75
N LEU A 99 -10.16 14.30 -1.28
CA LEU A 99 -9.43 15.56 -1.06
C LEU A 99 -10.24 16.78 -1.52
N LYS A 100 -11.00 16.68 -2.63
CA LYS A 100 -11.92 17.73 -3.07
C LYS A 100 -12.97 18.10 -2.02
N ILE A 101 -13.47 17.10 -1.28
CA ILE A 101 -14.48 17.31 -0.23
C ILE A 101 -13.83 17.99 0.97
N ALA A 102 -12.66 17.55 1.39
CA ALA A 102 -11.92 18.17 2.49
C ALA A 102 -11.52 19.62 2.18
N ASP A 103 -11.00 19.90 0.96
CA ASP A 103 -10.71 21.28 0.51
C ASP A 103 -11.97 22.16 0.52
N LYS A 104 -13.11 21.63 0.07
CA LYS A 104 -14.38 22.35 0.08
C LYS A 104 -14.85 22.68 1.49
N TYR A 105 -14.71 21.74 2.44
CA TYR A 105 -15.02 21.97 3.85
C TYR A 105 -14.06 22.98 4.47
N LYS A 106 -12.75 22.80 4.32
CA LYS A 106 -11.70 23.71 4.83
C LYS A 106 -11.95 25.17 4.41
N ARG A 107 -12.28 25.41 3.14
CA ARG A 107 -12.57 26.77 2.64
C ARG A 107 -13.84 27.40 3.14
N LYS A 108 -14.81 26.61 3.63
CA LYS A 108 -16.06 27.10 4.20
C LYS A 108 -16.00 27.22 5.72
N SER A 109 -15.08 26.52 6.36
CA SER A 109 -14.92 26.52 7.81
C SER A 109 -14.51 27.91 8.32
N LYS A 110 -15.13 28.35 9.41
CA LYS A 110 -14.76 29.59 10.13
C LYS A 110 -13.54 29.40 11.04
N LYS A 111 -13.15 28.15 11.30
CA LYS A 111 -11.97 27.80 12.09
C LYS A 111 -10.88 27.23 11.22
N LYS A 112 -9.65 27.24 11.72
CA LYS A 112 -8.52 26.57 11.10
C LYS A 112 -8.78 25.06 11.03
N VAL A 113 -8.63 24.45 9.86
CA VAL A 113 -8.72 23.02 9.62
C VAL A 113 -7.47 22.58 8.88
N VAL A 114 -6.72 21.67 9.49
CA VAL A 114 -5.55 21.04 8.85
C VAL A 114 -6.02 19.88 7.99
N VAL A 115 -5.60 19.86 6.71
CA VAL A 115 -5.89 18.78 5.77
C VAL A 115 -4.62 18.03 5.47
N VAL A 116 -4.62 16.72 5.73
CA VAL A 116 -3.54 15.77 5.44
C VAL A 116 -4.00 14.85 4.31
N TYR A 117 -3.26 14.83 3.21
CA TYR A 117 -3.55 13.99 2.04
C TYR A 117 -2.58 12.82 1.98
N GLU A 118 -3.08 11.60 1.94
CA GLU A 118 -2.26 10.41 1.78
C GLU A 118 -2.31 9.89 0.34
N VAL A 119 -1.12 9.73 -0.25
CA VAL A 119 -0.89 9.19 -1.60
C VAL A 119 -0.30 7.79 -1.47
N PRO A 120 -1.15 6.74 -1.48
CA PRO A 120 -0.68 5.37 -1.38
C PRO A 120 -0.04 4.82 -2.66
N ASP A 121 -0.56 5.27 -3.82
CA ASP A 121 -0.14 4.90 -5.17
C ASP A 121 -0.49 6.05 -6.12
N LEU A 122 0.28 6.24 -7.17
CA LEU A 122 -0.10 7.14 -8.24
C LEU A 122 -1.20 6.50 -9.11
N ARG A 123 -2.15 7.31 -9.55
CA ARG A 123 -3.27 6.83 -10.38
C ARG A 123 -2.77 6.38 -11.76
N ARG A 124 -3.23 5.24 -12.26
CA ARG A 124 -2.89 4.74 -13.61
C ARG A 124 -3.17 5.79 -14.71
N LEU A 125 -4.26 6.55 -14.60
CA LEU A 125 -4.54 7.64 -15.55
C LEU A 125 -3.42 8.68 -15.60
N ILE A 126 -2.67 8.87 -14.51
CA ILE A 126 -1.57 9.84 -14.42
C ILE A 126 -0.27 9.22 -14.93
N THR A 127 0.01 8.00 -14.54
CA THR A 127 1.29 7.31 -14.82
C THR A 127 1.36 6.70 -16.22
N GLU A 128 0.23 6.25 -16.78
CA GLU A 128 0.20 5.60 -18.08
C GLU A 128 0.15 6.63 -19.22
N LYS A 129 0.94 6.39 -20.27
CA LYS A 129 0.90 7.20 -21.52
C LYS A 129 -0.46 7.01 -22.21
N GLN A 130 -1.26 8.06 -22.25
CA GLN A 130 -2.56 8.00 -22.90
C GLN A 130 -2.41 8.20 -24.42
N THR A 131 -2.92 7.28 -25.23
CA THR A 131 -2.99 7.40 -26.70
C THR A 131 -4.30 8.02 -27.17
N ASN A 132 -5.39 7.76 -26.49
CA ASN A 132 -6.72 8.27 -26.80
C ASN A 132 -6.82 9.78 -26.46
N PRO A 133 -7.28 10.65 -27.41
CA PRO A 133 -7.38 12.09 -27.19
C PRO A 133 -8.26 12.49 -26.01
N VAL A 134 -9.40 11.80 -25.81
CA VAL A 134 -10.31 12.08 -24.70
C VAL A 134 -9.64 11.76 -23.36
N LYS A 135 -8.93 10.63 -23.29
CA LYS A 135 -8.16 10.27 -22.08
C LYS A 135 -7.01 11.24 -21.82
N LYS A 136 -6.35 11.78 -22.87
CA LYS A 136 -5.31 12.84 -22.73
C LYS A 136 -5.89 14.10 -22.09
N ILE A 137 -7.07 14.54 -22.55
CA ILE A 137 -7.76 15.72 -21.98
C ILE A 137 -8.14 15.43 -20.52
N ALA A 138 -8.73 14.26 -20.24
CA ALA A 138 -9.07 13.87 -18.89
C ALA A 138 -7.84 13.79 -17.98
N GLN A 139 -6.71 13.26 -18.45
CA GLN A 139 -5.43 13.22 -17.74
C GLN A 139 -4.95 14.63 -17.38
N LYS A 140 -4.89 15.56 -18.35
CA LYS A 140 -4.50 16.95 -18.11
C LYS A 140 -5.41 17.63 -17.08
N TYR A 141 -6.72 17.39 -17.17
CA TYR A 141 -7.68 17.93 -16.22
C TYR A 141 -7.45 17.39 -14.80
N VAL A 142 -7.25 16.06 -14.66
CA VAL A 142 -7.01 15.44 -13.37
C VAL A 142 -5.71 15.94 -12.75
N ILE A 143 -4.63 16.03 -13.52
CA ILE A 143 -3.33 16.58 -13.07
C ILE A 143 -3.48 18.04 -12.62
N GLY A 144 -4.20 18.86 -13.38
CA GLY A 144 -4.46 20.26 -13.02
C GLY A 144 -5.27 20.41 -11.72
N GLN A 145 -6.28 19.53 -11.53
CA GLN A 145 -7.05 19.49 -10.27
C GLN A 145 -6.18 19.02 -9.10
N GLU A 146 -5.35 18.01 -9.30
CA GLU A 146 -4.45 17.51 -8.27
C GLU A 146 -3.42 18.55 -7.85
N LYS A 147 -2.75 19.20 -8.81
CA LYS A 147 -1.86 20.35 -8.56
C LYS A 147 -2.53 21.40 -7.68
N LYS A 148 -3.72 21.85 -8.08
CA LYS A 148 -4.49 22.87 -7.34
C LYS A 148 -4.81 22.44 -5.92
N LEU A 149 -5.26 21.22 -5.72
CA LEU A 149 -5.65 20.69 -4.41
C LEU A 149 -4.44 20.45 -3.51
N CYS A 150 -3.38 19.83 -4.04
CA CYS A 150 -2.14 19.58 -3.28
C CYS A 150 -1.49 20.89 -2.81
N ASN A 151 -1.52 21.96 -3.63
CA ASN A 151 -1.02 23.26 -3.21
C ASN A 151 -1.84 23.93 -2.09
N ARG A 152 -3.10 23.51 -1.88
CA ARG A 152 -3.97 23.96 -0.77
C ARG A 152 -3.94 23.05 0.44
N THR A 153 -3.43 21.84 0.29
CA THR A 153 -3.27 20.86 1.36
C THR A 153 -2.13 21.30 2.28
N ASP A 154 -2.24 21.03 3.58
CA ASP A 154 -1.23 21.42 4.55
C ASP A 154 -0.06 20.44 4.59
N LEU A 155 -0.35 19.13 4.51
CA LEU A 155 0.65 18.07 4.54
C LEU A 155 0.23 16.93 3.60
N ILE A 156 1.20 16.36 2.88
CA ILE A 156 1.00 15.23 1.96
C ILE A 156 1.88 14.07 2.41
N ILE A 157 1.25 12.96 2.75
CA ILE A 157 1.93 11.71 3.08
C ILE A 157 2.15 10.92 1.79
N MET A 158 3.36 10.50 1.52
CA MET A 158 3.69 9.58 0.43
C MET A 158 4.36 8.31 0.97
N THR A 159 4.05 7.17 0.34
CA THR A 159 4.58 5.85 0.71
C THR A 159 5.83 5.47 -0.08
N SER A 160 6.22 6.28 -1.05
CA SER A 160 7.47 6.20 -1.79
C SER A 160 7.96 7.61 -2.12
N GLU A 161 9.24 7.88 -1.90
CA GLU A 161 9.86 9.17 -2.25
C GLU A 161 9.85 9.42 -3.76
N MET A 162 9.91 8.35 -4.55
CA MET A 162 9.86 8.43 -6.01
C MET A 162 8.53 8.99 -6.53
N PHE A 163 7.46 8.99 -5.74
CA PHE A 163 6.22 9.66 -6.14
C PHE A 163 6.41 11.16 -6.29
N TYR A 164 7.20 11.79 -5.39
CA TYR A 164 7.53 13.20 -5.54
C TYR A 164 8.39 13.43 -6.78
N GLU A 165 9.50 12.73 -6.92
CA GLU A 165 10.45 12.91 -8.02
C GLU A 165 9.80 12.69 -9.40
N THR A 166 8.92 11.69 -9.50
CA THR A 166 8.30 11.30 -10.77
C THR A 166 7.10 12.16 -11.15
N HIS A 167 6.30 12.63 -10.16
CA HIS A 167 5.02 13.26 -10.47
C HIS A 167 4.86 14.67 -9.89
N TYR A 168 5.24 14.90 -8.63
CA TYR A 168 4.93 16.16 -7.95
C TYR A 168 6.01 17.24 -8.11
N LYS A 169 7.23 16.88 -8.46
CA LYS A 169 8.35 17.79 -8.67
C LYS A 169 8.01 18.87 -9.70
N GLY A 170 8.19 20.13 -9.32
CA GLY A 170 7.78 21.28 -10.14
C GLY A 170 6.29 21.61 -10.16
N MET A 171 5.44 20.78 -9.50
CA MET A 171 4.02 21.06 -9.35
C MET A 171 3.64 21.53 -7.95
N VAL A 172 4.25 20.94 -6.93
CA VAL A 172 3.94 21.16 -5.52
C VAL A 172 5.24 21.25 -4.74
N ASP A 173 5.31 22.16 -3.78
CA ASP A 173 6.50 22.39 -2.95
C ASP A 173 6.85 21.10 -2.14
N ARG A 174 8.15 20.73 -2.15
CA ARG A 174 8.66 19.55 -1.44
C ARG A 174 8.41 19.62 0.06
N SER A 175 8.40 20.81 0.64
CA SER A 175 8.17 21.03 2.07
C SER A 175 6.79 20.59 2.57
N LYS A 176 5.85 20.35 1.66
CA LYS A 176 4.52 19.81 1.99
C LYS A 176 4.49 18.29 2.11
N PHE A 177 5.56 17.60 1.73
CA PHE A 177 5.59 16.15 1.68
C PHE A 177 6.37 15.54 2.83
N ILE A 178 5.79 14.51 3.40
CA ILE A 178 6.47 13.61 4.33
C ILE A 178 6.44 12.18 3.78
N TYR A 179 7.58 11.49 3.88
CA TYR A 179 7.66 10.08 3.58
C TYR A 179 7.25 9.27 4.80
N VAL A 180 6.22 8.46 4.65
CA VAL A 180 5.79 7.49 5.66
C VAL A 180 5.54 6.17 4.96
N PRO A 181 6.50 5.25 4.98
CA PRO A 181 6.40 3.97 4.30
C PRO A 181 5.23 3.14 4.83
N ASN A 182 4.74 2.23 4.00
CA ASN A 182 3.67 1.33 4.41
C ASN A 182 4.23 0.11 5.15
N VAL A 183 5.03 0.34 6.19
CA VAL A 183 5.57 -0.70 7.06
C VAL A 183 4.42 -1.49 7.69
N PRO A 184 4.50 -2.83 7.79
CA PRO A 184 3.48 -3.65 8.40
C PRO A 184 3.27 -3.33 9.88
N GLU A 185 2.10 -3.64 10.41
CA GLU A 185 1.90 -3.67 11.86
C GLU A 185 2.54 -4.95 12.41
N TYR A 186 3.55 -4.80 13.26
CA TYR A 186 4.28 -5.95 13.82
C TYR A 186 3.40 -6.90 14.59
N ARG A 187 2.25 -6.45 15.09
CA ARG A 187 1.24 -7.28 15.71
C ARG A 187 0.85 -8.50 14.85
N ALA A 188 0.80 -8.33 13.52
CA ALA A 188 0.52 -9.43 12.61
C ALA A 188 1.63 -10.49 12.56
N PHE A 189 2.81 -10.18 13.12
CA PHE A 189 4.00 -11.04 13.13
C PHE A 189 4.49 -11.42 14.54
N GLU A 190 3.74 -11.11 15.60
CA GLU A 190 4.12 -11.45 16.99
C GLU A 190 4.38 -12.96 17.17
N ASN A 191 3.64 -13.80 16.45
CA ASN A 191 3.78 -15.25 16.48
C ASN A 191 4.63 -15.83 15.34
N PHE A 192 5.44 -14.98 14.69
CA PHE A 192 6.31 -15.44 13.61
C PHE A 192 7.30 -16.47 14.09
N LYS A 193 7.34 -17.62 13.39
CA LYS A 193 8.33 -18.68 13.57
C LYS A 193 8.91 -19.02 12.20
N LYS A 194 10.22 -18.90 12.08
CA LYS A 194 10.90 -19.25 10.84
C LYS A 194 10.79 -20.74 10.58
N TYR A 195 10.55 -21.09 9.33
CA TYR A 195 10.56 -22.48 8.87
C TYR A 195 11.90 -23.15 9.17
N SER A 196 11.84 -24.34 9.73
CA SER A 196 13.01 -25.14 10.14
C SER A 196 13.16 -26.45 9.34
N GLY A 197 12.35 -26.65 8.28
CA GLY A 197 12.45 -27.82 7.43
C GLY A 197 13.56 -27.67 6.35
N ASP A 198 13.85 -28.79 5.69
CA ASP A 198 14.93 -28.87 4.67
C ASP A 198 14.48 -28.36 3.29
N ASP A 199 13.18 -28.19 3.07
CA ASP A 199 12.63 -27.73 1.79
C ASP A 199 12.94 -26.24 1.53
N PHE A 200 13.31 -25.92 0.29
CA PHE A 200 13.37 -24.54 -0.17
C PHE A 200 12.02 -24.11 -0.70
N VAL A 201 11.37 -23.16 -0.04
CA VAL A 201 10.00 -22.71 -0.34
C VAL A 201 10.00 -21.26 -0.84
N ILE A 202 9.56 -21.08 -2.08
CA ILE A 202 9.43 -19.76 -2.72
C ILE A 202 8.05 -19.17 -2.38
N GLY A 203 8.01 -18.03 -1.68
CA GLY A 203 6.78 -17.40 -1.21
C GLY A 203 6.28 -16.27 -2.11
N TRP A 204 5.05 -16.36 -2.64
CA TRP A 204 4.27 -15.24 -3.12
C TRP A 204 3.11 -14.97 -2.15
N ILE A 205 3.20 -13.91 -1.36
CA ILE A 205 2.20 -13.59 -0.33
C ILE A 205 1.57 -12.23 -0.64
N GLY A 206 0.25 -12.17 -0.89
CA GLY A 206 -0.50 -10.98 -1.24
C GLY A 206 -1.27 -11.12 -2.55
N GLY A 207 -1.82 -10.01 -3.09
CA GLY A 207 -2.64 -10.06 -4.30
C GLY A 207 -1.94 -10.77 -5.46
N VAL A 208 -2.58 -11.81 -5.99
CA VAL A 208 -2.07 -12.58 -7.14
C VAL A 208 -2.27 -11.76 -8.41
N ARG A 209 -1.16 -11.38 -9.03
CA ARG A 209 -1.07 -10.50 -10.20
C ARG A 209 0.13 -10.89 -11.05
N TYR A 210 0.30 -10.20 -12.20
CA TYR A 210 1.50 -10.37 -13.06
C TYR A 210 1.65 -11.81 -13.56
N LYS A 211 0.65 -12.27 -14.33
CA LYS A 211 0.56 -13.64 -14.89
C LYS A 211 1.89 -14.17 -15.44
N LYS A 212 2.62 -13.33 -16.20
CA LYS A 212 3.90 -13.72 -16.79
C LYS A 212 4.95 -14.04 -15.72
N GLN A 213 5.14 -13.15 -14.76
CA GLN A 213 6.14 -13.30 -13.70
C GLN A 213 5.79 -14.44 -12.73
N MET A 214 4.49 -14.63 -12.47
CA MET A 214 4.01 -15.78 -11.71
C MET A 214 4.29 -17.11 -12.42
N LYS A 215 4.06 -17.19 -13.74
CA LYS A 215 4.41 -18.40 -14.53
C LYS A 215 5.90 -18.67 -14.49
N MET A 216 6.75 -17.63 -14.58
CA MET A 216 8.20 -17.78 -14.48
C MET A 216 8.63 -18.34 -13.11
N MET A 217 7.97 -17.91 -12.02
CA MET A 217 8.17 -18.49 -10.69
C MET A 217 7.80 -19.97 -10.67
N LEU A 218 6.65 -20.35 -11.22
CA LEU A 218 6.20 -21.75 -11.27
C LEU A 218 7.13 -22.62 -12.11
N ASN A 219 7.61 -22.11 -13.26
CA ASN A 219 8.59 -22.81 -14.06
C ASN A 219 9.91 -23.04 -13.30
N ALA A 220 10.37 -22.05 -12.52
CA ALA A 220 11.55 -22.22 -11.67
C ALA A 220 11.32 -23.30 -10.58
N VAL A 221 10.13 -23.34 -9.98
CA VAL A 221 9.74 -24.40 -9.01
C VAL A 221 9.90 -25.79 -9.62
N ASP A 222 9.41 -25.97 -10.86
CA ASP A 222 9.48 -27.26 -11.55
C ASP A 222 10.94 -27.61 -11.96
N THR A 223 11.70 -26.64 -12.47
CA THR A 223 13.09 -26.82 -12.88
C THR A 223 14.01 -27.18 -11.71
N MET A 224 13.80 -26.51 -10.58
CA MET A 224 14.62 -26.68 -9.37
C MET A 224 14.17 -27.84 -8.48
N ASP A 225 13.06 -28.47 -8.77
CA ASP A 225 12.42 -29.48 -7.90
C ASP A 225 12.26 -28.97 -6.44
N CYS A 226 11.78 -27.74 -6.29
CA CYS A 226 11.54 -27.10 -5.00
C CYS A 226 10.05 -26.85 -4.76
N LYS A 227 9.69 -26.21 -3.65
CA LYS A 227 8.30 -25.90 -3.31
C LYS A 227 7.98 -24.43 -3.48
N ALA A 228 6.69 -24.11 -3.61
CA ALA A 228 6.21 -22.75 -3.53
C ALA A 228 4.95 -22.63 -2.67
N LEU A 229 4.79 -21.47 -2.05
CA LEU A 229 3.58 -21.02 -1.39
C LEU A 229 3.02 -19.81 -2.12
N VAL A 230 1.81 -19.92 -2.66
CA VAL A 230 1.09 -18.82 -3.31
C VAL A 230 -0.14 -18.48 -2.50
N ALA A 231 -0.07 -17.44 -1.67
CA ALA A 231 -1.16 -17.01 -0.81
C ALA A 231 -1.68 -15.63 -1.24
N GLY A 232 -3.01 -15.51 -1.37
CA GLY A 232 -3.65 -14.24 -1.67
C GLY A 232 -4.80 -14.33 -2.65
N TYR A 233 -5.51 -13.20 -2.75
CA TYR A 233 -6.66 -13.06 -3.61
C TYR A 233 -6.24 -12.77 -5.06
N GLU A 234 -6.78 -13.53 -6.00
CA GLU A 234 -6.66 -13.27 -7.43
C GLU A 234 -7.70 -12.23 -7.85
N LYS A 235 -7.26 -11.00 -8.05
CA LYS A 235 -8.14 -9.84 -8.27
C LYS A 235 -8.76 -9.78 -9.65
N GLU A 236 -8.04 -10.29 -10.65
CA GLU A 236 -8.50 -10.40 -12.03
C GLU A 236 -8.31 -11.85 -12.46
N PRO A 237 -9.14 -12.42 -13.33
CA PRO A 237 -8.98 -13.80 -13.77
C PRO A 237 -7.71 -13.90 -14.65
N ILE A 238 -6.55 -14.01 -14.01
CA ILE A 238 -5.25 -14.17 -14.67
C ILE A 238 -4.88 -15.65 -14.86
N GLU A 239 -5.78 -16.56 -14.43
CA GLU A 239 -5.65 -18.03 -14.60
C GLU A 239 -4.35 -18.59 -13.97
N ILE A 240 -3.91 -18.04 -12.85
CA ILE A 240 -2.77 -18.56 -12.07
C ILE A 240 -3.24 -19.62 -11.07
N SER A 241 -4.41 -19.40 -10.44
CA SER A 241 -4.92 -20.36 -9.45
C SER A 241 -5.01 -21.79 -9.98
N PRO A 242 -5.57 -22.07 -11.18
CA PRO A 242 -5.58 -23.42 -11.73
C PRO A 242 -4.19 -24.01 -11.95
N LEU A 243 -3.20 -23.19 -12.34
CA LEU A 243 -1.82 -23.65 -12.53
C LEU A 243 -1.17 -24.01 -11.20
N CYS A 244 -1.44 -23.27 -10.15
CA CYS A 244 -0.96 -23.60 -8.81
C CYS A 244 -1.62 -24.87 -8.28
N GLU A 245 -2.94 -25.01 -8.44
CA GLU A 245 -3.71 -26.14 -7.96
C GLU A 245 -3.37 -27.46 -8.67
N SER A 246 -2.95 -27.39 -9.92
CA SER A 246 -2.51 -28.55 -10.69
C SER A 246 -1.06 -28.97 -10.40
N ASN A 247 -0.27 -28.16 -9.70
CA ASN A 247 1.13 -28.43 -9.40
C ASN A 247 1.29 -28.95 -7.95
N PRO A 248 1.66 -30.23 -7.73
CA PRO A 248 1.77 -30.80 -6.37
C PRO A 248 2.87 -30.17 -5.50
N ARG A 249 3.79 -29.38 -6.10
CA ARG A 249 4.83 -28.63 -5.39
C ARG A 249 4.36 -27.27 -4.89
N VAL A 250 3.13 -26.86 -5.24
CA VAL A 250 2.61 -25.51 -4.95
C VAL A 250 1.48 -25.59 -3.95
N GLU A 251 1.68 -25.05 -2.77
CA GLU A 251 0.60 -24.79 -1.81
C GLU A 251 -0.15 -23.52 -2.24
N ARG A 252 -1.41 -23.67 -2.69
CA ARG A 252 -2.27 -22.53 -3.08
C ARG A 252 -3.24 -22.19 -1.95
N ILE A 253 -3.06 -20.98 -1.36
CA ILE A 253 -3.96 -20.41 -0.35
C ILE A 253 -4.68 -19.22 -0.97
N GLY A 254 -6.01 -19.22 -0.93
CA GLY A 254 -6.85 -18.15 -1.43
C GLY A 254 -6.76 -16.87 -0.58
N LYS A 255 -7.89 -16.19 -0.41
CA LYS A 255 -7.97 -15.03 0.47
C LYS A 255 -7.71 -15.46 1.92
N TYR A 256 -6.82 -14.76 2.59
CA TYR A 256 -6.47 -14.99 4.01
C TYR A 256 -6.67 -13.71 4.83
N ASN A 257 -6.76 -13.85 6.13
CA ASN A 257 -6.76 -12.72 7.06
C ASN A 257 -5.30 -12.34 7.36
N TYR A 258 -4.93 -11.12 7.03
CA TYR A 258 -3.56 -10.62 7.21
C TYR A 258 -3.12 -10.67 8.68
N ASP A 259 -3.96 -10.18 9.60
CA ASP A 259 -3.59 -10.02 11.01
C ASP A 259 -3.39 -11.34 11.75
N THR A 260 -4.03 -12.42 11.29
CA THR A 260 -3.95 -13.74 11.94
C THR A 260 -3.10 -14.76 11.20
N SER A 261 -2.84 -14.55 9.89
CA SER A 261 -2.21 -15.57 9.06
C SER A 261 -0.86 -15.14 8.46
N ALA A 262 -0.52 -13.84 8.46
CA ALA A 262 0.71 -13.37 7.82
C ALA A 262 1.95 -14.02 8.43
N ALA A 263 2.06 -14.09 9.76
CA ALA A 263 3.19 -14.69 10.44
C ALA A 263 3.43 -16.15 10.03
N GLU A 264 2.36 -16.95 9.96
CA GLU A 264 2.44 -18.36 9.56
C GLU A 264 2.87 -18.49 8.09
N LEU A 265 2.25 -17.70 7.19
CA LEU A 265 2.55 -17.74 5.75
C LEU A 265 4.00 -17.38 5.46
N TYR A 266 4.50 -16.28 6.05
CA TYR A 266 5.91 -15.91 5.92
C TYR A 266 6.84 -16.93 6.59
N GLY A 267 6.41 -17.51 7.71
CA GLY A 267 7.14 -18.54 8.42
C GLY A 267 7.38 -19.81 7.60
N LYS A 268 6.52 -20.14 6.64
CA LYS A 268 6.68 -21.28 5.72
C LYS A 268 7.68 -21.03 4.59
N CYS A 269 8.11 -19.80 4.36
CA CYS A 269 8.91 -19.44 3.19
C CYS A 269 10.41 -19.42 3.49
N SER A 270 11.22 -19.78 2.51
CA SER A 270 12.68 -19.59 2.51
C SER A 270 13.07 -18.27 1.85
N VAL A 271 12.34 -17.84 0.83
CA VAL A 271 12.59 -16.61 0.07
C VAL A 271 11.26 -15.97 -0.33
N ILE A 272 11.20 -14.66 -0.37
CA ILE A 272 10.03 -13.94 -0.85
C ILE A 272 10.23 -13.53 -2.30
N TYR A 273 9.31 -13.95 -3.16
CA TYR A 273 9.30 -13.59 -4.57
C TYR A 273 8.42 -12.36 -4.79
N ALA A 274 9.04 -11.24 -5.14
CA ALA A 274 8.38 -9.97 -5.41
C ALA A 274 8.79 -9.39 -6.78
N VAL A 275 8.98 -10.27 -7.76
CA VAL A 275 9.28 -9.88 -9.16
C VAL A 275 7.97 -9.42 -9.81
N TYR A 276 7.84 -8.10 -9.98
CA TYR A 276 6.67 -7.47 -10.59
C TYR A 276 6.96 -7.09 -12.05
N ASP A 277 5.92 -6.72 -12.79
CA ASP A 277 6.05 -6.23 -14.15
C ASP A 277 6.64 -4.81 -14.15
N ALA A 278 7.96 -4.72 -14.24
CA ALA A 278 8.71 -3.46 -14.24
C ALA A 278 8.46 -2.56 -15.47
N THR A 279 7.59 -2.95 -16.41
CA THR A 279 7.15 -2.07 -17.51
C THR A 279 6.13 -1.02 -17.04
N LYS A 280 5.54 -1.19 -15.87
CA LYS A 280 4.52 -0.29 -15.31
C LYS A 280 5.15 0.71 -14.37
N ILE A 281 4.82 1.99 -14.56
CA ILE A 281 5.42 3.09 -13.78
C ILE A 281 5.20 2.94 -12.27
N ASN A 282 4.01 2.53 -11.84
CA ASN A 282 3.78 2.34 -10.40
C ASN A 282 4.71 1.28 -9.80
N GLU A 283 4.93 0.18 -10.51
CA GLU A 283 5.82 -0.89 -10.10
C GLU A 283 7.30 -0.46 -10.12
N GLN A 284 7.65 0.49 -11.00
CA GLN A 284 8.99 1.09 -11.02
C GLN A 284 9.30 1.98 -9.82
N ILE A 285 8.27 2.66 -9.27
CA ILE A 285 8.49 3.73 -8.29
C ILE A 285 7.92 3.45 -6.89
N ALA A 286 7.11 2.42 -6.73
CA ALA A 286 6.51 2.07 -5.45
C ALA A 286 7.42 1.19 -4.58
N LEU A 287 7.24 1.28 -3.26
CA LEU A 287 7.80 0.33 -2.29
C LEU A 287 6.65 -0.50 -1.70
N PRO A 288 6.55 -1.79 -2.05
CA PRO A 288 5.50 -2.67 -1.56
C PRO A 288 5.77 -3.12 -0.12
N ASN A 289 4.70 -3.46 0.62
CA ASN A 289 4.80 -4.01 1.97
C ASN A 289 5.71 -5.24 2.06
N LYS A 290 5.79 -6.04 0.97
CA LYS A 290 6.60 -7.26 0.92
C LYS A 290 8.09 -7.04 1.24
N LEU A 291 8.64 -5.88 0.90
CA LEU A 291 10.01 -5.53 1.30
C LEU A 291 10.13 -5.53 2.83
N TYR A 292 9.26 -4.77 3.48
CA TYR A 292 9.30 -4.60 4.93
C TYR A 292 8.92 -5.88 5.68
N GLU A 293 7.97 -6.63 5.13
CA GLU A 293 7.53 -7.91 5.68
C GLU A 293 8.64 -8.97 5.58
N ALA A 294 9.35 -9.04 4.43
CA ALA A 294 10.49 -9.92 4.24
C ALA A 294 11.64 -9.57 5.20
N VAL A 295 12.01 -8.30 5.29
CA VAL A 295 13.05 -7.82 6.23
C VAL A 295 12.67 -8.12 7.69
N TYR A 296 11.42 -7.88 8.07
CA TYR A 296 10.96 -8.21 9.43
C TYR A 296 11.06 -9.70 9.74
N CYS A 297 10.72 -10.55 8.77
CA CYS A 297 10.76 -12.00 8.89
C CYS A 297 12.16 -12.60 8.62
N GLU A 298 13.18 -11.77 8.38
CA GLU A 298 14.54 -12.21 8.07
C GLU A 298 14.60 -13.19 6.88
N LEU A 299 13.84 -12.88 5.82
CA LEU A 299 13.76 -13.65 4.59
C LEU A 299 14.38 -12.88 3.44
N PRO A 300 15.35 -13.45 2.70
CA PRO A 300 15.82 -12.86 1.46
C PRO A 300 14.67 -12.59 0.48
N ILE A 301 14.81 -11.54 -0.34
CA ILE A 301 13.78 -11.16 -1.30
C ILE A 301 14.33 -11.12 -2.73
N ILE A 302 13.56 -11.61 -3.70
CA ILE A 302 13.87 -11.46 -5.13
C ILE A 302 12.92 -10.46 -5.75
N VAL A 303 13.46 -9.47 -6.46
CA VAL A 303 12.71 -8.33 -7.01
C VAL A 303 13.05 -8.06 -8.47
N ALA A 304 12.20 -7.31 -9.16
CA ALA A 304 12.48 -6.91 -10.54
C ALA A 304 13.53 -5.78 -10.61
N LYS A 305 14.53 -5.91 -11.48
CA LYS A 305 15.50 -4.85 -11.85
C LYS A 305 14.79 -3.58 -12.36
N ASN A 306 15.51 -2.48 -12.36
CA ASN A 306 15.08 -1.18 -12.88
C ASN A 306 13.85 -0.62 -12.14
N THR A 307 13.72 -0.93 -10.84
CA THR A 307 12.67 -0.42 -9.95
C THR A 307 13.28 0.30 -8.74
N TYR A 308 12.51 1.14 -8.09
CA TYR A 308 12.93 1.71 -6.82
C TYR A 308 13.07 0.64 -5.73
N LEU A 309 12.24 -0.39 -5.82
CA LEU A 309 12.35 -1.56 -4.96
C LEU A 309 13.71 -2.26 -5.10
N SER A 310 14.20 -2.47 -6.34
CA SER A 310 15.52 -3.10 -6.54
C SER A 310 16.65 -2.24 -5.99
N LYS A 311 16.57 -0.92 -6.14
CA LYS A 311 17.55 -0.02 -5.52
C LYS A 311 17.64 -0.19 -4.01
N VAL A 312 16.49 -0.24 -3.33
CA VAL A 312 16.44 -0.40 -1.87
C VAL A 312 16.93 -1.80 -1.46
N VAL A 313 16.55 -2.85 -2.20
CA VAL A 313 17.02 -4.21 -1.93
C VAL A 313 18.53 -4.34 -2.08
N GLU A 314 19.10 -3.71 -3.10
CA GLU A 314 20.55 -3.66 -3.34
C GLU A 314 21.28 -2.80 -2.31
N GLU A 315 20.72 -1.64 -1.94
CA GLU A 315 21.28 -0.73 -0.91
C GLU A 315 21.27 -1.37 0.48
N TRP A 316 20.20 -2.07 0.82
CA TRP A 316 20.08 -2.79 2.09
C TRP A 316 20.75 -4.16 2.06
N ASP A 317 21.15 -4.62 0.90
CA ASP A 317 21.79 -5.92 0.66
C ASP A 317 20.97 -7.09 1.27
N VAL A 318 19.65 -7.10 0.99
CA VAL A 318 18.69 -8.06 1.58
C VAL A 318 18.15 -9.07 0.56
N GLY A 319 18.70 -9.10 -0.65
CA GLY A 319 18.21 -10.01 -1.69
C GLY A 319 18.82 -9.75 -3.05
N LEU A 320 18.15 -10.26 -4.09
CA LEU A 320 18.62 -10.21 -5.47
C LEU A 320 17.64 -9.50 -6.39
N ALA A 321 18.16 -8.74 -7.36
CA ALA A 321 17.36 -8.13 -8.42
C ALA A 321 17.58 -8.89 -9.75
N VAL A 322 16.48 -9.19 -10.47
CA VAL A 322 16.46 -9.96 -11.72
C VAL A 322 15.66 -9.25 -12.81
N ASP A 323 15.94 -9.51 -14.07
CA ASP A 323 15.06 -9.08 -15.15
C ASP A 323 13.73 -9.82 -15.06
N CYS A 324 12.64 -9.08 -14.86
CA CYS A 324 11.30 -9.62 -14.71
C CYS A 324 10.76 -10.35 -15.98
N ASN A 325 11.50 -10.33 -17.07
CA ASN A 325 11.18 -10.99 -18.33
C ASN A 325 12.17 -12.12 -18.72
N ASN A 326 13.21 -12.36 -17.91
CA ASN A 326 14.24 -13.36 -18.17
C ASN A 326 14.05 -14.57 -17.23
N GLN A 327 13.58 -15.70 -17.78
CA GLN A 327 13.34 -16.94 -17.04
C GLN A 327 14.63 -17.51 -16.42
N ASP A 328 15.71 -17.51 -17.19
CA ASP A 328 16.98 -18.12 -16.76
C ASP A 328 17.57 -17.34 -15.57
N GLU A 329 17.58 -16.02 -15.66
CA GLU A 329 18.07 -15.16 -14.59
C GLU A 329 17.25 -15.32 -13.28
N ILE A 330 15.92 -15.48 -13.40
CA ILE A 330 15.04 -15.75 -12.25
C ILE A 330 15.40 -17.11 -11.63
N THR A 331 15.56 -18.13 -12.45
CA THR A 331 15.88 -19.50 -11.98
C THR A 331 17.26 -19.52 -11.33
N GLU A 332 18.26 -18.92 -11.96
CA GLU A 332 19.63 -18.83 -11.43
C GLU A 332 19.70 -18.09 -10.09
N ALA A 333 18.97 -16.98 -9.95
CA ALA A 333 18.94 -16.22 -8.70
C ALA A 333 18.30 -17.04 -7.56
N LEU A 334 17.22 -17.76 -7.84
CA LEU A 334 16.58 -18.66 -6.87
C LEU A 334 17.50 -19.82 -6.50
N GLU A 335 18.18 -20.43 -7.48
CA GLU A 335 19.11 -21.53 -7.25
C GLU A 335 20.33 -21.08 -6.43
N ARG A 336 20.85 -19.87 -6.65
CA ARG A 336 21.91 -19.29 -5.81
C ARG A 336 21.49 -19.18 -4.37
N LEU A 337 20.26 -18.68 -4.10
CA LEU A 337 19.74 -18.59 -2.73
C LEU A 337 19.51 -19.95 -2.07
N ARG A 338 19.21 -20.97 -2.87
CA ARG A 338 19.05 -22.34 -2.38
C ARG A 338 20.38 -23.01 -2.07
N SER A 339 21.35 -22.89 -2.96
CA SER A 339 22.61 -23.64 -2.91
C SER A 339 23.72 -22.93 -2.13
N ASP A 340 23.81 -21.61 -2.22
CA ASP A 340 24.82 -20.80 -1.53
C ASP A 340 24.35 -20.40 -0.12
N LYS A 341 24.63 -21.26 0.85
CA LYS A 341 24.26 -21.02 2.24
C LYS A 341 24.92 -19.78 2.84
N ALA A 342 26.13 -19.42 2.40
CA ALA A 342 26.84 -18.25 2.88
C ALA A 342 26.14 -16.97 2.42
N LEU A 343 25.78 -16.87 1.14
CA LEU A 343 25.00 -15.78 0.57
C LEU A 343 23.63 -15.66 1.25
N TYR A 344 22.95 -16.78 1.45
CA TYR A 344 21.64 -16.80 2.11
C TYR A 344 21.73 -16.23 3.53
N GLN A 345 22.69 -16.70 4.34
CA GLN A 345 22.88 -16.21 5.72
C GLN A 345 23.32 -14.74 5.75
N HIS A 346 24.10 -14.31 4.79
CA HIS A 346 24.45 -12.90 4.63
C HIS A 346 23.19 -12.04 4.50
N PHE A 347 22.27 -12.35 3.59
CA PHE A 347 21.02 -11.60 3.42
C PHE A 347 20.12 -11.66 4.65
N VAL A 348 20.07 -12.80 5.35
CA VAL A 348 19.35 -12.91 6.63
C VAL A 348 19.92 -11.95 7.65
N GLU A 349 21.23 -11.82 7.76
CA GLU A 349 21.87 -10.89 8.70
C GLU A 349 21.62 -9.43 8.31
N GLN A 350 21.67 -9.10 7.03
CA GLN A 350 21.32 -7.77 6.55
C GLN A 350 19.86 -7.42 6.85
N CYS A 351 18.93 -8.37 6.71
CA CYS A 351 17.55 -8.17 7.15
C CYS A 351 17.47 -7.83 8.64
N ARG A 352 18.26 -8.46 9.51
CA ARG A 352 18.28 -8.15 10.96
C ARG A 352 18.77 -6.73 11.23
N ILE A 353 19.83 -6.31 10.53
CA ILE A 353 20.37 -4.96 10.66
C ILE A 353 19.30 -3.93 10.27
N HIS A 354 18.62 -4.13 9.16
CA HIS A 354 17.63 -3.20 8.63
C HIS A 354 16.25 -3.25 9.32
N LYS A 355 16.03 -4.15 10.28
CA LYS A 355 14.81 -4.10 11.11
C LYS A 355 14.64 -2.77 11.84
N ALA A 356 15.73 -2.11 12.24
CA ALA A 356 15.68 -0.81 12.89
C ALA A 356 15.23 0.32 11.94
N ASP A 357 15.41 0.16 10.63
CA ASP A 357 15.01 1.16 9.64
C ASP A 357 13.51 1.10 9.31
N ILE A 358 12.85 -0.01 9.66
CA ILE A 358 11.43 -0.21 9.41
C ILE A 358 10.54 0.03 10.64
N ASP A 359 11.04 0.78 11.63
CA ASP A 359 10.29 1.14 12.83
C ASP A 359 9.18 2.16 12.51
N MET A 360 7.91 1.71 12.57
CA MET A 360 6.74 2.55 12.37
C MET A 360 6.66 3.69 13.39
N GLU A 361 7.16 3.50 14.61
CA GLU A 361 7.09 4.53 15.65
C GLU A 361 7.98 5.74 15.32
N LYS A 362 9.13 5.52 14.68
CA LYS A 362 9.99 6.58 14.13
C LYS A 362 9.20 7.45 13.14
N TYR A 363 8.51 6.83 12.20
CA TYR A 363 7.70 7.54 11.19
C TYR A 363 6.47 8.22 11.80
N ASN A 364 5.82 7.61 12.78
CA ASN A 364 4.71 8.20 13.50
C ASN A 364 5.12 9.47 14.27
N LYS A 365 6.27 9.46 14.95
CA LYS A 365 6.80 10.65 15.64
C LYS A 365 7.11 11.78 14.66
N GLN A 366 7.68 11.46 13.51
CA GLN A 366 7.95 12.46 12.47
C GLN A 366 6.64 13.03 11.91
N LEU A 367 5.66 12.19 11.61
CA LEU A 367 4.36 12.61 11.12
C LEU A 367 3.63 13.50 12.12
N GLU A 368 3.65 13.14 13.39
CA GLU A 368 3.03 13.95 14.47
C GLU A 368 3.68 15.33 14.57
N ALA A 369 5.02 15.40 14.49
CA ALA A 369 5.74 16.67 14.51
C ALA A 369 5.37 17.57 13.31
N GLU A 370 5.29 17.01 12.10
CA GLU A 370 4.88 17.76 10.90
C GLU A 370 3.42 18.24 10.98
N ILE A 371 2.52 17.43 11.53
CA ILE A 371 1.13 17.83 11.76
C ILE A 371 1.06 18.99 12.76
N LYS A 372 1.81 18.94 13.87
CA LYS A 372 1.87 20.06 14.85
C LYS A 372 2.31 21.35 14.19
N LYS A 373 3.36 21.32 13.36
CA LYS A 373 3.81 22.50 12.59
C LYS A 373 2.71 23.07 11.67
N CYS A 374 1.81 22.23 11.14
CA CYS A 374 0.69 22.72 10.33
C CYS A 374 -0.33 23.54 11.17
N PHE A 375 -0.44 23.28 12.45
CA PHE A 375 -1.29 24.08 13.34
C PHE A 375 -0.62 25.39 13.79
N GLU A 376 0.70 25.49 13.75
CA GLU A 376 1.46 26.69 14.13
C GLU A 376 1.52 27.74 12.99
N LYS A 377 1.47 27.30 11.74
CA LYS A 377 1.36 28.17 10.54
C LYS A 377 -0.02 28.79 10.41
#